data_a51fa260ac2aa31e1ce99dad8a276272
#
_entry.id   a51fa260ac2aa31e1ce99dad8a276272
#
_cell.length_a   1.000
_cell.length_b   1.000
_cell.length_c   1.000
_cell.angle_alpha   90.00
_cell.angle_beta   90.00
_cell.angle_gamma   90.00
#
_symmetry.space_group_name_H-M   'P 1'
#
loop_
_entity.id
_entity.type
_entity.pdbx_description
1 polymer ?
#
loop_
_entity_poly.entity_id
_entity_poly.type
_entity_poly.pdbx_seq_one_letter_code
_entity_poly.pdbx_strand_id
1 'polypeptide(L)'
;HEDVVDALMKLTTVVPFKFGTILKDEDAASKMLREYGEKFKKLLSKFTGREEWGLKVYIDNQEFKKHLAKVEPRLKKLDEKKGKLSKGAAYLLGRKMEEESKVDVSARLTKTSEGIFQEAGEYAYESKLNKTLPQKLTGKNKEMILNTAYLIEKGKVARFCKQVKKLIEKYESMGI
;
A
#
# COMPACT_ATOMS: atom_id res chain seq x y z
N HIS A 1 -4.40 -26.11 5.46
CA HIS A 1 -3.42 -25.39 6.28
C HIS A 1 -4.00 -24.06 6.77
N GLU A 2 -4.51 -23.24 5.86
CA GLU A 2 -5.12 -21.94 6.18
C GLU A 2 -6.29 -22.12 7.15
N ASP A 3 -7.21 -23.02 6.87
CA ASP A 3 -8.37 -23.32 7.74
C ASP A 3 -7.97 -23.69 9.18
N VAL A 4 -6.87 -24.44 9.36
CA VAL A 4 -6.35 -24.82 10.67
C VAL A 4 -5.78 -23.60 11.40
N VAL A 5 -5.02 -22.76 10.69
CA VAL A 5 -4.48 -21.51 11.26
C VAL A 5 -5.62 -20.59 11.67
N ASP A 6 -6.62 -20.42 10.82
CA ASP A 6 -7.80 -19.59 11.08
C ASP A 6 -8.62 -20.08 12.28
N ALA A 7 -8.78 -21.39 12.40
CA ALA A 7 -9.46 -21.99 13.54
C ALA A 7 -8.71 -21.73 14.86
N LEU A 8 -7.37 -21.89 14.86
CA LEU A 8 -6.52 -21.61 16.01
C LEU A 8 -6.47 -20.12 16.35
N MET A 9 -6.45 -19.23 15.37
CA MET A 9 -6.44 -17.78 15.57
C MET A 9 -7.70 -17.26 16.26
N LYS A 10 -8.82 -17.98 16.16
CA LYS A 10 -10.05 -17.66 16.90
C LYS A 10 -9.94 -17.96 18.39
N LEU A 11 -9.08 -18.89 18.75
CA LEU A 11 -8.89 -19.36 20.14
C LEU A 11 -7.72 -18.66 20.84
N THR A 12 -6.65 -18.42 20.10
CA THR A 12 -5.40 -17.91 20.68
C THR A 12 -4.57 -17.15 19.64
N THR A 13 -3.52 -16.48 20.11
CA THR A 13 -2.51 -15.87 19.22
C THR A 13 -1.64 -16.97 18.62
N VAL A 14 -1.48 -16.95 17.30
CA VAL A 14 -0.71 -17.94 16.54
C VAL A 14 0.39 -17.24 15.74
N VAL A 15 1.56 -17.85 15.68
CA VAL A 15 2.64 -17.51 14.75
C VAL A 15 2.86 -18.72 13.84
N PRO A 16 2.21 -18.76 12.68
CA PRO A 16 2.29 -19.89 11.77
C PRO A 16 3.67 -19.97 11.12
N PHE A 17 4.14 -21.18 10.89
CA PHE A 17 5.27 -21.41 10.01
C PHE A 17 4.86 -21.22 8.55
N LYS A 18 5.85 -20.93 7.72
CA LYS A 18 5.62 -20.86 6.27
C LYS A 18 5.05 -22.20 5.78
N PHE A 19 4.03 -22.12 4.94
CA PHE A 19 3.47 -23.31 4.27
C PHE A 19 4.59 -24.14 3.59
N GLY A 20 4.53 -25.46 3.77
CA GLY A 20 5.55 -26.37 3.24
C GLY A 20 6.81 -26.46 4.09
N THR A 21 6.84 -25.92 5.33
CA THR A 21 7.90 -26.19 6.29
C THR A 21 7.81 -27.66 6.70
N ILE A 22 8.85 -28.43 6.40
CA ILE A 22 8.97 -29.86 6.72
C ILE A 22 10.10 -30.03 7.73
N LEU A 23 9.83 -30.72 8.82
CA LEU A 23 10.81 -31.14 9.81
C LEU A 23 11.00 -32.64 9.71
N LYS A 24 12.22 -33.12 9.95
CA LYS A 24 12.58 -34.52 9.77
C LYS A 24 11.81 -35.43 10.74
N ASP A 25 11.70 -35.02 12.00
CA ASP A 25 11.10 -35.77 13.09
C ASP A 25 10.71 -34.81 14.23
N GLU A 26 10.15 -35.36 15.31
CA GLU A 26 9.77 -34.62 16.53
C GLU A 26 10.98 -34.05 17.27
N ASP A 27 12.13 -34.71 17.24
CA ASP A 27 13.36 -34.23 17.87
C ASP A 27 13.85 -32.94 17.17
N ALA A 28 13.79 -32.91 15.84
CA ALA A 28 14.09 -31.71 15.05
C ALA A 28 13.15 -30.55 15.40
N ALA A 29 11.86 -30.82 15.59
CA ALA A 29 10.87 -29.82 16.03
C ALA A 29 11.20 -29.31 17.45
N SER A 30 11.47 -30.22 18.37
CA SER A 30 11.83 -29.87 19.73
C SER A 30 13.13 -29.08 19.85
N LYS A 31 14.12 -29.44 19.03
CA LYS A 31 15.38 -28.68 18.93
C LYS A 31 15.15 -27.25 18.42
N MET A 32 14.38 -27.11 17.35
CA MET A 32 14.03 -25.82 16.78
C MET A 32 13.27 -24.95 17.80
N LEU A 33 12.29 -25.52 18.53
CA LEU A 33 11.57 -24.80 19.57
C LEU A 33 12.48 -24.35 20.72
N ARG A 34 13.47 -25.14 21.12
CA ARG A 34 14.49 -24.72 22.10
C ARG A 34 15.39 -23.62 21.58
N GLU A 35 15.84 -23.73 20.33
CA GLU A 35 16.74 -22.75 19.69
C GLU A 35 16.07 -21.39 19.47
N TYR A 36 14.83 -21.38 18.98
CA TYR A 36 14.10 -20.16 18.62
C TYR A 36 13.02 -19.76 19.64
N GLY A 37 12.92 -20.44 20.77
CA GLY A 37 11.84 -20.26 21.75
C GLY A 37 11.66 -18.82 22.23
N GLU A 38 12.75 -18.13 22.55
CA GLU A 38 12.68 -16.71 22.96
C GLU A 38 12.20 -15.81 21.84
N LYS A 39 12.57 -16.10 20.60
CA LYS A 39 12.08 -15.38 19.43
C LYS A 39 10.57 -15.60 19.22
N PHE A 40 10.10 -16.83 19.37
CA PHE A 40 8.68 -17.15 19.26
C PHE A 40 7.87 -16.50 20.38
N LYS A 41 8.34 -16.51 21.63
CA LYS A 41 7.70 -15.81 22.74
C LYS A 41 7.57 -14.31 22.48
N LYS A 42 8.62 -13.66 21.96
CA LYS A 42 8.59 -12.23 21.57
C LYS A 42 7.56 -11.97 20.48
N LEU A 43 7.48 -12.84 19.46
CA LEU A 43 6.50 -12.71 18.39
C LEU A 43 5.06 -12.91 18.90
N LEU A 44 4.83 -13.95 19.71
CA LEU A 44 3.53 -14.18 20.34
C LEU A 44 3.09 -12.98 21.18
N SER A 45 3.97 -12.46 22.03
CA SER A 45 3.71 -11.26 22.84
C SER A 45 3.42 -10.03 21.95
N LYS A 46 4.16 -9.88 20.84
CA LYS A 46 3.95 -8.79 19.89
C LYS A 46 2.56 -8.85 19.24
N PHE A 47 2.07 -10.04 18.89
CA PHE A 47 0.79 -10.20 18.21
C PHE A 47 -0.40 -10.35 19.16
N THR A 48 -0.17 -10.67 20.43
CA THR A 48 -1.26 -10.81 21.41
C THR A 48 -2.05 -9.50 21.54
N GLY A 49 -3.38 -9.61 21.40
CA GLY A 49 -4.30 -8.47 21.47
C GLY A 49 -4.26 -7.55 20.25
N ARG A 50 -3.60 -7.96 19.17
CA ARG A 50 -3.49 -7.20 17.92
C ARG A 50 -3.97 -8.01 16.72
N GLU A 51 -4.29 -7.30 15.66
CA GLU A 51 -4.69 -7.85 14.35
C GLU A 51 -3.86 -7.21 13.25
N GLU A 52 -3.50 -7.99 12.23
CA GLU A 52 -2.84 -7.47 11.03
C GLU A 52 -3.87 -7.09 9.97
N TRP A 53 -3.79 -5.86 9.51
CA TRP A 53 -4.65 -5.30 8.46
C TRP A 53 -3.82 -4.91 7.25
N GLY A 54 -4.14 -5.50 6.10
CA GLY A 54 -3.52 -5.14 4.81
C GLY A 54 -4.28 -3.99 4.14
N LEU A 55 -3.56 -2.94 3.73
CA LEU A 55 -4.10 -1.89 2.86
C LEU A 55 -3.37 -1.90 1.52
N LYS A 56 -4.13 -2.06 0.45
CA LYS A 56 -3.65 -2.01 -0.93
C LYS A 56 -4.35 -0.87 -1.65
N VAL A 57 -3.56 0.05 -2.19
CA VAL A 57 -4.07 1.21 -2.91
C VAL A 57 -3.73 1.07 -4.39
N TYR A 58 -4.72 1.34 -5.21
CA TYR A 58 -4.64 1.25 -6.67
C TYR A 58 -4.99 2.59 -7.28
N ILE A 59 -4.43 2.88 -8.45
CA ILE A 59 -4.66 4.12 -9.17
C ILE A 59 -5.17 3.87 -10.58
N ASP A 60 -6.09 4.72 -11.01
CA ASP A 60 -6.38 4.96 -12.41
C ASP A 60 -5.50 6.11 -12.89
N ASN A 61 -4.46 5.79 -13.65
CA ASN A 61 -3.49 6.76 -14.15
C ASN A 61 -4.11 7.85 -15.04
N GLN A 62 -5.21 7.54 -15.75
CA GLN A 62 -5.88 8.52 -16.61
C GLN A 62 -6.69 9.52 -15.78
N GLU A 63 -7.47 9.02 -14.81
CA GLU A 63 -8.24 9.89 -13.92
C GLU A 63 -7.33 10.75 -13.04
N PHE A 64 -6.24 10.19 -12.55
CA PHE A 64 -5.25 10.94 -11.77
C PHE A 64 -4.61 12.08 -12.57
N LYS A 65 -4.21 11.84 -13.83
CA LYS A 65 -3.69 12.86 -14.72
C LYS A 65 -4.73 13.96 -15.01
N LYS A 66 -5.98 13.57 -15.24
CA LYS A 66 -7.09 14.53 -15.43
C LYS A 66 -7.30 15.39 -14.18
N HIS A 67 -7.23 14.79 -13.00
CA HIS A 67 -7.34 15.52 -11.75
C HIS A 67 -6.19 16.54 -11.59
N LEU A 68 -4.94 16.11 -11.79
CA LEU A 68 -3.78 16.99 -11.72
C LEU A 68 -3.87 18.15 -12.72
N ALA A 69 -4.30 17.89 -13.95
CA ALA A 69 -4.49 18.94 -14.97
C ALA A 69 -5.54 19.99 -14.55
N LYS A 70 -6.54 19.63 -13.75
CA LYS A 70 -7.54 20.57 -13.20
C LYS A 70 -7.01 21.42 -12.05
N VAL A 71 -6.13 20.83 -11.22
CA VAL A 71 -5.69 21.44 -9.94
C VAL A 71 -4.41 22.24 -10.10
N GLU A 72 -3.55 21.93 -11.08
CA GLU A 72 -2.28 22.61 -11.27
C GLU A 72 -2.36 23.76 -12.32
N PRO A 73 -2.30 25.02 -11.87
CA PRO A 73 -2.38 26.20 -12.78
C PRO A 73 -1.25 26.24 -13.81
N ARG A 74 -0.12 25.57 -13.52
CA ARG A 74 1.07 25.53 -14.39
C ARG A 74 0.80 24.72 -15.66
N LEU A 75 0.09 23.61 -15.54
CA LEU A 75 -0.27 22.76 -16.68
C LEU A 75 -1.29 23.46 -17.57
N LYS A 76 -2.25 24.20 -17.00
CA LYS A 76 -3.20 25.04 -17.76
C LYS A 76 -2.52 26.13 -18.59
N LYS A 77 -1.58 26.89 -17.99
CA LYS A 77 -0.84 27.94 -18.67
C LYS A 77 0.05 27.44 -19.80
N LEU A 78 0.53 26.21 -19.71
CA LEU A 78 1.35 25.58 -20.75
C LEU A 78 0.50 25.13 -21.93
N ASP A 79 -0.72 24.66 -21.71
CA ASP A 79 -1.66 24.26 -22.75
C ASP A 79 -2.16 25.49 -23.55
N GLU A 80 -2.41 26.61 -22.88
CA GLU A 80 -2.75 27.89 -23.49
C GLU A 80 -1.62 28.46 -24.38
N LYS A 81 -0.34 28.28 -23.98
CA LYS A 81 0.82 28.70 -24.79
C LYS A 81 0.99 27.87 -26.04
N LYS A 82 0.63 26.59 -26.03
CA LYS A 82 0.74 25.67 -27.16
C LYS A 82 -0.08 26.11 -28.38
N GLY A 83 -1.26 26.70 -28.14
CA GLY A 83 -2.16 27.21 -29.19
C GLY A 83 -1.63 28.43 -29.96
N LYS A 84 -0.57 29.11 -29.48
CA LYS A 84 -0.01 30.33 -30.09
C LYS A 84 1.32 30.11 -30.83
N LEU A 85 1.80 28.86 -30.92
CA LEU A 85 3.11 28.51 -31.47
C LEU A 85 3.00 27.92 -32.90
N SER A 86 4.08 28.00 -33.68
CA SER A 86 4.19 27.26 -34.93
C SER A 86 4.11 25.75 -34.71
N LYS A 87 3.67 24.97 -35.71
CA LYS A 87 3.47 23.51 -35.62
C LYS A 87 4.72 22.78 -35.05
N GLY A 88 5.92 23.16 -35.50
CA GLY A 88 7.16 22.55 -35.00
C GLY A 88 7.50 22.90 -33.55
N ALA A 89 7.34 24.19 -33.18
CA ALA A 89 7.56 24.64 -31.81
C ALA A 89 6.50 24.06 -30.83
N ALA A 90 5.25 23.94 -31.27
CA ALA A 90 4.18 23.29 -30.49
C ALA A 90 4.44 21.82 -30.28
N TYR A 91 5.02 21.10 -31.23
CA TYR A 91 5.40 19.71 -31.11
C TYR A 91 6.54 19.50 -30.07
N LEU A 92 7.61 20.31 -30.19
CA LEU A 92 8.75 20.25 -29.25
C LEU A 92 8.33 20.62 -27.81
N LEU A 93 7.52 21.67 -27.66
CA LEU A 93 6.96 22.06 -26.37
C LEU A 93 6.06 20.95 -25.82
N GLY A 94 5.24 20.31 -26.66
CA GLY A 94 4.41 19.19 -26.27
C GLY A 94 5.19 18.01 -25.72
N ARG A 95 6.31 17.62 -26.36
CA ARG A 95 7.19 16.54 -25.85
C ARG A 95 7.83 16.91 -24.51
N LYS A 96 8.37 18.13 -24.40
CA LYS A 96 8.98 18.60 -23.15
C LYS A 96 7.95 18.64 -22.01
N MET A 97 6.74 19.11 -22.29
CA MET A 97 5.62 19.09 -21.34
C MET A 97 5.25 17.68 -20.90
N GLU A 98 5.27 16.72 -21.82
CA GLU A 98 4.94 15.33 -21.53
C GLU A 98 5.99 14.70 -20.60
N GLU A 99 7.28 15.00 -20.81
CA GLU A 99 8.38 14.54 -19.95
C GLU A 99 8.33 15.19 -18.55
N GLU A 100 8.16 16.53 -18.48
CA GLU A 100 8.01 17.25 -17.22
C GLU A 100 6.75 16.77 -16.45
N SER A 101 5.63 16.57 -17.15
CA SER A 101 4.40 16.05 -16.56
C SER A 101 4.56 14.64 -16.00
N LYS A 102 5.34 13.76 -16.64
CA LYS A 102 5.62 12.42 -16.10
C LYS A 102 6.38 12.49 -14.79
N VAL A 103 7.38 13.37 -14.69
CA VAL A 103 8.15 13.57 -13.46
C VAL A 103 7.26 14.14 -12.35
N ASP A 104 6.48 15.17 -12.66
CA ASP A 104 5.56 15.81 -11.71
C ASP A 104 4.48 14.82 -11.23
N VAL A 105 3.90 14.02 -12.13
CA VAL A 105 2.92 12.98 -11.80
C VAL A 105 3.53 11.93 -10.87
N SER A 106 4.76 11.45 -11.17
CA SER A 106 5.44 10.44 -10.35
C SER A 106 5.76 10.97 -8.96
N ALA A 107 6.30 12.19 -8.86
CA ALA A 107 6.60 12.83 -7.57
C ALA A 107 5.33 13.03 -6.73
N ARG A 108 4.24 13.46 -7.38
CA ARG A 108 2.96 13.66 -6.70
C ARG A 108 2.35 12.34 -6.23
N LEU A 109 2.48 11.30 -7.05
CA LEU A 109 2.01 9.97 -6.70
C LEU A 109 2.76 9.39 -5.49
N THR A 110 4.09 9.54 -5.49
CA THR A 110 4.93 9.13 -4.35
C THR A 110 4.48 9.85 -3.08
N LYS A 111 4.37 11.17 -3.13
CA LYS A 111 3.92 11.98 -1.98
C LYS A 111 2.52 11.59 -1.50
N THR A 112 1.60 11.30 -2.41
CA THR A 112 0.25 10.85 -2.07
C THR A 112 0.28 9.48 -1.40
N SER A 113 1.05 8.53 -1.94
CA SER A 113 1.20 7.19 -1.35
C SER A 113 1.83 7.24 0.04
N GLU A 114 2.85 8.07 0.23
CA GLU A 114 3.47 8.33 1.55
C GLU A 114 2.47 8.92 2.53
N GLY A 115 1.68 9.91 2.09
CA GLY A 115 0.63 10.50 2.91
C GLY A 115 -0.41 9.49 3.34
N ILE A 116 -0.90 8.65 2.42
CA ILE A 116 -1.84 7.57 2.72
C ILE A 116 -1.23 6.58 3.73
N PHE A 117 0.04 6.20 3.54
CA PHE A 117 0.74 5.30 4.45
C PHE A 117 0.81 5.85 5.88
N GLN A 118 1.18 7.12 6.03
CA GLN A 118 1.29 7.78 7.32
C GLN A 118 -0.09 7.98 7.98
N GLU A 119 -1.06 8.52 7.24
CA GLU A 119 -2.40 8.80 7.76
C GLU A 119 -3.13 7.49 8.16
N ALA A 120 -2.99 6.41 7.38
CA ALA A 120 -3.55 5.10 7.74
C ALA A 120 -2.85 4.49 8.96
N GLY A 121 -1.54 4.72 9.11
CA GLY A 121 -0.73 4.20 10.21
C GLY A 121 -0.91 4.89 11.55
N GLU A 122 -1.71 5.96 11.65
CA GLU A 122 -1.88 6.76 12.88
C GLU A 122 -2.29 5.93 14.12
N TYR A 123 -3.11 4.90 13.92
CA TYR A 123 -3.58 4.03 14.99
C TYR A 123 -2.84 2.68 15.06
N ALA A 124 -1.82 2.50 14.22
CA ALA A 124 -1.06 1.26 14.17
C ALA A 124 -0.01 1.19 15.29
N TYR A 125 0.14 0.00 15.88
CA TYR A 125 1.26 -0.32 16.73
C TYR A 125 2.56 -0.42 15.91
N GLU A 126 2.44 -0.99 14.71
CA GLU A 126 3.54 -1.11 13.74
C GLU A 126 2.98 -1.05 12.33
N SER A 127 3.72 -0.42 11.43
CA SER A 127 3.38 -0.31 10.01
C SER A 127 4.52 -0.85 9.17
N LYS A 128 4.18 -1.59 8.12
CA LYS A 128 5.16 -2.18 7.20
C LYS A 128 4.78 -1.87 5.76
N LEU A 129 5.74 -1.32 5.02
CA LEU A 129 5.63 -1.16 3.59
C LEU A 129 6.09 -2.45 2.90
N ASN A 130 5.23 -3.02 2.07
CA ASN A 130 5.51 -4.19 1.25
C ASN A 130 5.79 -3.76 -0.20
N LYS A 131 6.41 -4.63 -0.98
CA LYS A 131 6.58 -4.39 -2.42
C LYS A 131 5.22 -4.34 -3.10
N THR A 132 5.02 -3.36 -3.98
CA THR A 132 3.86 -3.34 -4.87
C THR A 132 3.93 -4.52 -5.85
N LEU A 133 2.77 -5.03 -6.22
CA LEU A 133 2.65 -6.11 -7.17
C LEU A 133 2.34 -5.57 -8.56
N PRO A 134 2.98 -6.10 -9.61
CA PRO A 134 2.65 -5.72 -10.97
C PRO A 134 1.20 -6.10 -11.30
N GLN A 135 0.58 -5.33 -12.19
CA GLN A 135 -0.82 -5.48 -12.57
C GLN A 135 -1.21 -6.91 -12.97
N LYS A 136 -0.30 -7.62 -13.66
CA LYS A 136 -0.49 -9.03 -14.06
C LYS A 136 -0.75 -9.98 -12.89
N LEU A 137 -0.22 -9.67 -11.71
CA LEU A 137 -0.36 -10.49 -10.50
C LEU A 137 -1.54 -10.07 -9.62
N THR A 138 -2.07 -8.87 -9.81
CA THR A 138 -3.19 -8.36 -8.99
C THR A 138 -4.55 -8.73 -9.56
N GLY A 139 -4.63 -9.10 -10.83
CA GLY A 139 -5.88 -9.34 -11.55
C GLY A 139 -6.75 -8.08 -11.72
N LYS A 140 -6.20 -6.89 -11.43
CA LYS A 140 -6.91 -5.62 -11.52
C LYS A 140 -6.41 -4.79 -12.70
N ASN A 141 -7.30 -4.02 -13.34
CA ASN A 141 -6.97 -3.11 -14.43
C ASN A 141 -6.30 -1.80 -13.95
N LYS A 142 -6.09 -1.67 -12.64
CA LYS A 142 -5.47 -0.49 -12.00
C LYS A 142 -4.07 -0.85 -11.49
N GLU A 143 -3.16 0.10 -11.51
CA GLU A 143 -1.81 -0.04 -10.99
C GLU A 143 -1.81 0.03 -9.47
N MET A 144 -1.05 -0.87 -8.80
CA MET A 144 -0.88 -0.82 -7.35
C MET A 144 0.21 0.18 -6.99
N ILE A 145 -0.14 1.23 -6.26
CA ILE A 145 0.79 2.29 -5.82
C ILE A 145 1.22 2.14 -4.36
N LEU A 146 0.46 1.38 -3.56
CA LEU A 146 0.79 1.14 -2.17
C LEU A 146 0.35 -0.27 -1.77
N ASN A 147 1.21 -0.95 -1.02
CA ASN A 147 0.94 -2.25 -0.42
C ASN A 147 1.53 -2.26 0.99
N THR A 148 0.66 -2.29 1.99
CA THR A 148 1.08 -2.12 3.39
C THR A 148 0.40 -3.12 4.30
N ALA A 149 1.03 -3.39 5.43
CA ALA A 149 0.45 -4.11 6.54
C ALA A 149 0.55 -3.25 7.80
N TYR A 150 -0.51 -3.22 8.57
CA TYR A 150 -0.62 -2.49 9.84
C TYR A 150 -0.99 -3.46 10.95
N LEU A 151 -0.20 -3.47 12.01
CA LEU A 151 -0.53 -4.21 13.23
C LEU A 151 -1.33 -3.29 14.15
N ILE A 152 -2.60 -3.60 14.37
CA ILE A 152 -3.55 -2.75 15.09
C ILE A 152 -3.98 -3.43 16.38
N GLU A 153 -3.99 -2.71 17.48
CA GLU A 153 -4.61 -3.19 18.73
C GLU A 153 -6.11 -3.40 18.52
N LYS A 154 -6.66 -4.53 18.97
CA LYS A 154 -8.09 -4.89 18.77
C LYS A 154 -9.04 -3.76 19.15
N GLY A 155 -8.76 -3.04 20.24
CA GLY A 155 -9.56 -1.90 20.67
C GLY A 155 -9.47 -0.65 19.78
N LYS A 156 -8.50 -0.60 18.84
CA LYS A 156 -8.32 0.52 17.90
C LYS A 156 -8.77 0.22 16.47
N VAL A 157 -9.16 -1.03 16.17
CA VAL A 157 -9.57 -1.47 14.82
C VAL A 157 -10.69 -0.60 14.25
N ALA A 158 -11.71 -0.30 15.03
CA ALA A 158 -12.82 0.54 14.58
C ALA A 158 -12.37 1.97 14.19
N ARG A 159 -11.39 2.54 14.91
CA ARG A 159 -10.81 3.85 14.59
C ARG A 159 -9.98 3.78 13.31
N PHE A 160 -9.17 2.73 13.17
CA PHE A 160 -8.40 2.47 11.95
C PHE A 160 -9.32 2.35 10.73
N CYS A 161 -10.38 1.53 10.79
CA CYS A 161 -11.34 1.39 9.70
C CYS A 161 -12.03 2.72 9.36
N LYS A 162 -12.38 3.54 10.37
CA LYS A 162 -12.94 4.88 10.14
C LYS A 162 -11.95 5.80 9.44
N GLN A 163 -10.67 5.75 9.80
CA GLN A 163 -9.61 6.51 9.15
C GLN A 163 -9.43 6.09 7.69
N VAL A 164 -9.38 4.77 7.42
CA VAL A 164 -9.29 4.26 6.04
C VAL A 164 -10.49 4.71 5.19
N LYS A 165 -11.72 4.71 5.74
CA LYS A 165 -12.90 5.25 5.03
C LYS A 165 -12.73 6.73 4.66
N LYS A 166 -12.25 7.57 5.57
CA LYS A 166 -11.95 8.98 5.28
C LYS A 166 -10.90 9.13 4.18
N LEU A 167 -9.88 8.27 4.16
CA LEU A 167 -8.88 8.27 3.10
C LEU A 167 -9.49 7.91 1.74
N ILE A 168 -10.39 6.91 1.69
CA ILE A 168 -11.12 6.56 0.46
C ILE A 168 -11.89 7.80 -0.04
N GLU A 169 -12.71 8.43 0.79
CA GLU A 169 -13.49 9.62 0.44
C GLU A 169 -12.59 10.78 -0.05
N LYS A 170 -11.43 10.96 0.60
CA LYS A 170 -10.46 12.02 0.26
C LYS A 170 -9.81 11.81 -1.12
N TYR A 171 -9.50 10.56 -1.50
CA TYR A 171 -8.70 10.26 -2.67
C TYR A 171 -9.48 9.66 -3.86
N GLU A 172 -10.74 9.24 -3.65
CA GLU A 172 -11.58 8.66 -4.70
C GLU A 172 -11.72 9.59 -5.92
N SER A 173 -11.93 10.89 -5.69
CA SER A 173 -12.04 11.89 -6.77
C SER A 173 -10.75 12.08 -7.58
N MET A 174 -9.63 11.58 -7.07
CA MET A 174 -8.32 11.61 -7.74
C MET A 174 -8.05 10.34 -8.56
N GLY A 175 -8.99 9.38 -8.61
CA GLY A 175 -8.82 8.09 -9.29
C GLY A 175 -8.02 7.06 -8.47
N ILE A 176 -7.90 7.25 -7.17
CA ILE A 176 -7.18 6.36 -6.23
C ILE A 176 -8.19 5.52 -5.45
#